data_2f0f9a746e6a56bd4c3328531f592fcd
#
_entry.id   2f0f9a746e6a56bd4c3328531f592fcd
#
_cell.length_a   1.000
_cell.length_b   1.000
_cell.length_c   1.000
_cell.angle_alpha   90.00
_cell.angle_beta   90.00
_cell.angle_gamma   90.00
#
_symmetry.space_group_name_H-M   'P 1'
#
loop_
_entity.id
_entity.type
_entity.pdbx_description
1 polymer ?
#
loop_
_entity_poly.entity_id
_entity_poly.type
_entity_poly.pdbx_seq_one_letter_code
_entity_poly.pdbx_strand_id
1 'polypeptide(L)'
;MAALCIIGITITQIYWVRRAFDLKEAEFERTVNTALHNVAQQIFEINKTPSPVINPVKQLSTNYFIVMVNSELDAGLLEYLLRSEFERRDIIVDFEYGVYDCSSERMVYGDYVPLQTSKEKITSKKLPKWTDQEYYFGVQFPNRAAHIINQMGIWSFSSAVLLLVIIFF
;
A
#
# COMPACT_ATOMS: atom_id res chain seq x y z
N MET A 1 21.54 38.76 10.78
CA MET A 1 21.87 38.02 9.55
C MET A 1 21.76 36.48 9.76
N ALA A 2 22.45 35.94 10.78
CA ALA A 2 22.42 34.47 11.03
C ALA A 2 21.00 33.89 11.21
N ALA A 3 20.13 34.55 11.95
CA ALA A 3 18.76 34.13 12.20
C ALA A 3 17.93 34.00 10.89
N LEU A 4 18.08 34.89 9.94
CA LEU A 4 17.41 34.84 8.65
C LEU A 4 17.90 33.66 7.82
N CYS A 5 19.19 33.36 7.84
CA CYS A 5 19.77 32.20 7.15
C CYS A 5 19.24 30.89 7.74
N ILE A 6 19.15 30.75 9.06
CA ILE A 6 18.62 29.57 9.76
C ILE A 6 17.15 29.34 9.37
N ILE A 7 16.33 30.40 9.38
CA ILE A 7 14.92 30.30 8.97
C ILE A 7 14.81 29.83 7.51
N GLY A 8 15.60 30.40 6.59
CA GLY A 8 15.59 30.02 5.19
C GLY A 8 15.97 28.53 4.97
N ILE A 9 17.00 28.06 5.67
CA ILE A 9 17.44 26.66 5.61
C ILE A 9 16.35 25.74 6.16
N THR A 10 15.73 26.10 7.30
CA THR A 10 14.68 25.28 7.91
C THR A 10 13.46 25.13 6.98
N ILE A 11 13.02 26.24 6.37
CA ILE A 11 11.90 26.20 5.40
C ILE A 11 12.24 25.30 4.23
N THR A 12 13.44 25.42 3.67
CA THR A 12 13.91 24.59 2.55
C THR A 12 13.94 23.11 2.94
N GLN A 13 14.41 22.77 4.14
CA GLN A 13 14.44 21.37 4.61
C GLN A 13 13.04 20.79 4.77
N ILE A 14 12.09 21.54 5.35
CA ILE A 14 10.70 21.10 5.48
C ILE A 14 10.08 20.85 4.11
N TYR A 15 10.36 21.74 3.15
CA TYR A 15 9.89 21.57 1.78
C TYR A 15 10.41 20.27 1.15
N TRP A 16 11.72 19.99 1.26
CA TRP A 16 12.32 18.80 0.69
C TRP A 16 11.84 17.51 1.36
N VAL A 17 11.67 17.51 2.69
CA VAL A 17 11.13 16.33 3.41
C VAL A 17 9.71 16.02 2.95
N ARG A 18 8.84 17.04 2.86
CA ARG A 18 7.47 16.84 2.33
C ARG A 18 7.49 16.31 0.90
N ARG A 19 8.31 16.92 0.05
CA ARG A 19 8.44 16.50 -1.35
C ARG A 19 8.91 15.05 -1.49
N ALA A 20 9.88 14.65 -0.67
CA ALA A 20 10.37 13.27 -0.64
C ALA A 20 9.29 12.29 -0.17
N PHE A 21 8.49 12.68 0.83
CA PHE A 21 7.36 11.87 1.30
C PHE A 21 6.33 11.67 0.19
N ASP A 22 5.89 12.72 -0.47
CA ASP A 22 4.92 12.66 -1.56
C ASP A 22 5.39 11.77 -2.72
N LEU A 23 6.69 11.84 -3.06
CA LEU A 23 7.29 10.99 -4.08
C LEU A 23 7.28 9.51 -3.69
N LYS A 24 7.65 9.20 -2.45
CA LYS A 24 7.64 7.82 -1.92
C LYS A 24 6.22 7.27 -1.82
N GLU A 25 5.27 8.09 -1.46
CA GLU A 25 3.86 7.73 -1.44
C GLU A 25 3.36 7.36 -2.85
N ALA A 26 3.64 8.20 -3.84
CA ALA A 26 3.27 7.95 -5.23
C ALA A 26 3.98 6.73 -5.83
N GLU A 27 5.24 6.49 -5.47
CA GLU A 27 5.99 5.30 -5.85
C GLU A 27 5.35 4.02 -5.29
N PHE A 28 5.02 4.04 -4.00
CA PHE A 28 4.33 2.92 -3.35
C PHE A 28 2.98 2.61 -4.02
N GLU A 29 2.13 3.64 -4.25
CA GLU A 29 0.84 3.47 -4.91
C GLU A 29 0.97 2.86 -6.30
N ARG A 30 1.92 3.33 -7.10
CA ARG A 30 2.17 2.80 -8.44
C ARG A 30 2.63 1.35 -8.38
N THR A 31 3.52 1.02 -7.44
CA THR A 31 4.06 -0.33 -7.28
C THR A 31 2.96 -1.30 -6.84
N VAL A 32 2.13 -0.92 -5.87
CA VAL A 32 0.97 -1.72 -5.42
C VAL A 32 -0.05 -1.89 -6.55
N ASN A 33 -0.40 -0.82 -7.27
CA ASN A 33 -1.34 -0.91 -8.39
C ASN A 33 -0.85 -1.89 -9.45
N THR A 34 0.43 -1.85 -9.79
CA THR A 34 1.03 -2.78 -10.75
C THR A 34 1.07 -4.22 -10.21
N ALA A 35 1.36 -4.42 -8.93
CA ALA A 35 1.32 -5.75 -8.30
C ALA A 35 -0.09 -6.34 -8.36
N LEU A 36 -1.10 -5.57 -7.94
CA LEU A 36 -2.50 -5.99 -7.94
C LEU A 36 -3.03 -6.25 -9.36
N HIS A 37 -2.60 -5.45 -10.34
CA HIS A 37 -2.92 -5.68 -11.75
C HIS A 37 -2.38 -7.04 -12.22
N ASN A 38 -1.14 -7.38 -11.88
CA ASN A 38 -0.55 -8.66 -12.24
C ASN A 38 -1.24 -9.84 -11.54
N VAL A 39 -1.61 -9.68 -10.26
CA VAL A 39 -2.42 -10.69 -9.55
C VAL A 39 -3.75 -10.91 -10.28
N ALA A 40 -4.44 -9.84 -10.68
CA ALA A 40 -5.67 -9.94 -11.46
C ALA A 40 -5.46 -10.69 -12.78
N GLN A 41 -4.41 -10.38 -13.53
CA GLN A 41 -4.09 -11.06 -14.78
C GLN A 41 -3.87 -12.56 -14.57
N GLN A 42 -3.11 -12.95 -13.54
CA GLN A 42 -2.90 -14.36 -13.21
C GLN A 42 -4.22 -15.07 -12.85
N ILE A 43 -5.12 -14.39 -12.14
CA ILE A 43 -6.45 -14.93 -11.81
C ILE A 43 -7.28 -15.12 -13.08
N PHE A 44 -7.28 -14.14 -14.00
CA PHE A 44 -7.99 -14.28 -15.29
C PHE A 44 -7.46 -15.45 -16.12
N GLU A 45 -6.15 -15.66 -16.16
CA GLU A 45 -5.51 -16.78 -16.84
C GLU A 45 -5.91 -18.12 -16.22
N ILE A 46 -5.84 -18.25 -14.89
CA ILE A 46 -6.20 -19.48 -14.16
C ILE A 46 -7.67 -19.81 -14.37
N ASN A 47 -8.56 -18.83 -14.25
CA ASN A 47 -10.01 -19.02 -14.41
C ASN A 47 -10.47 -19.05 -15.87
N LYS A 48 -9.55 -18.86 -16.82
CA LYS A 48 -9.84 -18.78 -18.27
C LYS A 48 -10.92 -17.74 -18.61
N THR A 49 -10.95 -16.66 -17.85
CA THR A 49 -11.85 -15.52 -18.07
C THR A 49 -11.14 -14.45 -18.90
N PRO A 50 -11.85 -13.74 -19.79
CA PRO A 50 -11.24 -12.70 -20.60
C PRO A 50 -10.78 -11.54 -19.68
N SER A 51 -9.55 -11.10 -19.90
CA SER A 51 -9.03 -9.90 -19.21
C SER A 51 -9.84 -8.66 -19.64
N PRO A 52 -10.30 -7.84 -18.69
CA PRO A 52 -11.02 -6.62 -19.02
C PRO A 52 -10.12 -5.61 -19.75
N VAL A 53 -10.70 -4.84 -20.66
CA VAL A 53 -10.00 -3.76 -21.38
C VAL A 53 -9.62 -2.60 -20.45
N ILE A 54 -10.37 -2.45 -19.34
CA ILE A 54 -10.16 -1.40 -18.34
C ILE A 54 -9.35 -1.97 -17.18
N ASN A 55 -8.50 -1.15 -16.57
CA ASN A 55 -7.73 -1.55 -15.38
C ASN A 55 -8.67 -2.09 -14.29
N PRO A 56 -8.55 -3.36 -13.89
CA PRO A 56 -9.40 -3.96 -12.86
C PRO A 56 -9.13 -3.42 -11.46
N VAL A 57 -8.00 -2.74 -11.25
CA VAL A 57 -7.59 -2.20 -9.95
C VAL A 57 -8.15 -0.80 -9.77
N LYS A 58 -8.84 -0.57 -8.66
CA LYS A 58 -9.37 0.73 -8.26
C LYS A 58 -8.92 1.08 -6.85
N GLN A 59 -8.32 2.24 -6.66
CA GLN A 59 -7.95 2.75 -5.36
C GLN A 59 -9.11 3.53 -4.75
N LEU A 60 -9.57 3.12 -3.56
CA LEU A 60 -10.65 3.79 -2.83
C LEU A 60 -10.16 4.78 -1.79
N SER A 61 -9.00 4.49 -1.21
CA SER A 61 -8.32 5.41 -0.29
C SER A 61 -6.81 5.23 -0.42
N THR A 62 -6.04 6.05 0.27
CA THR A 62 -4.57 6.01 0.24
C THR A 62 -3.98 4.64 0.61
N ASN A 63 -4.71 3.84 1.37
CA ASN A 63 -4.26 2.53 1.87
C ASN A 63 -5.21 1.37 1.51
N TYR A 64 -6.25 1.59 0.70
CA TYR A 64 -7.22 0.56 0.36
C TYR A 64 -7.48 0.49 -1.15
N PHE A 65 -7.31 -0.71 -1.69
CA PHE A 65 -7.46 -1.02 -3.11
C PHE A 65 -8.49 -2.13 -3.28
N ILE A 66 -9.25 -2.07 -4.35
CA ILE A 66 -10.15 -3.13 -4.79
C ILE A 66 -9.76 -3.60 -6.17
N VAL A 67 -9.97 -4.88 -6.43
CA VAL A 67 -9.66 -5.53 -7.71
C VAL A 67 -10.87 -6.35 -8.16
N MET A 68 -11.42 -5.97 -9.29
CA MET A 68 -12.57 -6.62 -9.91
C MET A 68 -12.11 -7.83 -10.72
N VAL A 69 -12.60 -9.02 -10.39
CA VAL A 69 -12.14 -10.27 -11.03
C VAL A 69 -13.26 -11.06 -11.68
N ASN A 70 -14.52 -10.73 -11.41
CA ASN A 70 -15.73 -11.31 -12.04
C ASN A 70 -15.78 -12.84 -12.04
N SER A 71 -15.14 -13.49 -11.08
CA SER A 71 -15.12 -14.94 -10.93
C SER A 71 -14.93 -15.33 -9.47
N GLU A 72 -15.38 -16.52 -9.10
CA GLU A 72 -15.08 -17.10 -7.78
C GLU A 72 -13.58 -17.16 -7.54
N LEU A 73 -13.18 -16.81 -6.34
CA LEU A 73 -11.80 -16.75 -5.90
C LEU A 73 -11.56 -17.75 -4.77
N ASP A 74 -10.58 -18.61 -4.94
CA ASP A 74 -10.01 -19.37 -3.84
C ASP A 74 -9.13 -18.43 -2.98
N ALA A 75 -9.43 -18.35 -1.67
CA ALA A 75 -8.73 -17.45 -0.76
C ALA A 75 -7.25 -17.83 -0.59
N GLY A 76 -6.93 -19.12 -0.57
CA GLY A 76 -5.54 -19.59 -0.44
C GLY A 76 -4.70 -19.27 -1.67
N LEU A 77 -5.28 -19.44 -2.85
CA LEU A 77 -4.65 -19.04 -4.11
C LEU A 77 -4.42 -17.54 -4.15
N LEU A 78 -5.42 -16.74 -3.76
CA LEU A 78 -5.30 -15.29 -3.73
C LEU A 78 -4.18 -14.84 -2.78
N GLU A 79 -4.11 -15.39 -1.57
CA GLU A 79 -3.05 -15.06 -0.62
C GLU A 79 -1.66 -15.38 -1.20
N TYR A 80 -1.51 -16.57 -1.80
CA TYR A 80 -0.26 -16.98 -2.43
C TYR A 80 0.16 -16.01 -3.54
N LEU A 81 -0.77 -15.61 -4.42
CA LEU A 81 -0.48 -14.68 -5.51
C LEU A 81 -0.11 -13.28 -4.98
N LEU A 82 -0.84 -12.77 -3.96
CA LEU A 82 -0.54 -11.49 -3.33
C LEU A 82 0.85 -11.50 -2.69
N ARG A 83 1.19 -12.53 -1.89
CA ARG A 83 2.52 -12.66 -1.28
C ARG A 83 3.61 -12.69 -2.35
N SER A 84 3.47 -13.55 -3.34
CA SER A 84 4.46 -13.71 -4.41
C SER A 84 4.70 -12.41 -5.18
N GLU A 85 3.64 -11.66 -5.53
CA GLU A 85 3.77 -10.40 -6.25
C GLU A 85 4.34 -9.28 -5.37
N PHE A 86 3.96 -9.22 -4.10
CA PHE A 86 4.48 -8.21 -3.18
C PHE A 86 5.95 -8.45 -2.85
N GLU A 87 6.36 -9.69 -2.56
CA GLU A 87 7.77 -10.06 -2.37
C GLU A 87 8.62 -9.77 -3.61
N ARG A 88 8.13 -10.10 -4.81
CA ARG A 88 8.84 -9.84 -6.07
C ARG A 88 9.08 -8.34 -6.33
N ARG A 89 8.25 -7.46 -5.76
CA ARG A 89 8.32 -6.01 -5.92
C ARG A 89 8.87 -5.29 -4.71
N ASP A 90 9.40 -6.03 -3.74
CA ASP A 90 9.95 -5.50 -2.49
C ASP A 90 8.92 -4.67 -1.69
N ILE A 91 7.63 -5.05 -1.79
CA ILE A 91 6.57 -4.47 -0.97
C ILE A 91 6.52 -5.24 0.35
N ILE A 92 7.40 -4.86 1.29
CA ILE A 92 7.52 -5.50 2.62
C ILE A 92 6.65 -4.73 3.61
N VAL A 93 5.34 -4.77 3.42
CA VAL A 93 4.34 -4.12 4.28
C VAL A 93 3.23 -5.11 4.61
N ASP A 94 2.84 -5.16 5.88
CA ASP A 94 1.72 -5.98 6.29
C ASP A 94 0.44 -5.56 5.57
N PHE A 95 -0.36 -6.51 5.15
CA PHE A 95 -1.61 -6.24 4.46
C PHE A 95 -2.75 -7.10 4.97
N GLU A 96 -3.96 -6.57 4.84
CA GLU A 96 -5.21 -7.29 5.03
C GLU A 96 -5.85 -7.48 3.67
N TYR A 97 -6.45 -8.63 3.43
CA TYR A 97 -7.25 -8.85 2.23
C TYR A 97 -8.60 -9.45 2.56
N GLY A 98 -9.55 -9.22 1.69
CA GLY A 98 -10.90 -9.80 1.83
C GLY A 98 -11.49 -10.09 0.46
N VAL A 99 -12.13 -11.25 0.36
CA VAL A 99 -12.87 -11.69 -0.83
C VAL A 99 -14.34 -11.42 -0.60
N TYR A 100 -14.96 -10.74 -1.54
CA TYR A 100 -16.37 -10.40 -1.52
C TYR A 100 -17.12 -11.18 -2.60
N ASP A 101 -18.21 -11.81 -2.20
CA ASP A 101 -19.17 -12.44 -3.10
C ASP A 101 -20.39 -11.54 -3.22
N CYS A 102 -20.70 -11.13 -4.43
CA CYS A 102 -21.83 -10.26 -4.71
C CYS A 102 -23.18 -10.99 -4.60
N SER A 103 -23.20 -12.30 -4.77
CA SER A 103 -24.43 -13.09 -4.66
C SER A 103 -24.97 -13.14 -3.22
N SER A 104 -24.06 -13.18 -2.26
CA SER A 104 -24.38 -13.21 -0.81
C SER A 104 -24.31 -11.84 -0.14
N GLU A 105 -23.85 -10.81 -0.86
CA GLU A 105 -23.55 -9.47 -0.33
C GLU A 105 -22.63 -9.45 0.90
N ARG A 106 -21.79 -10.46 1.09
CA ARG A 106 -20.94 -10.63 2.29
C ARG A 106 -19.48 -10.82 1.91
N MET A 107 -18.61 -10.42 2.84
CA MET A 107 -17.23 -10.86 2.82
C MET A 107 -17.22 -12.37 3.10
N VAL A 108 -16.77 -13.16 2.13
CA VAL A 108 -16.71 -14.63 2.22
C VAL A 108 -15.48 -15.05 3.00
N TYR A 109 -14.39 -14.31 2.82
CA TYR A 109 -13.12 -14.58 3.49
C TYR A 109 -12.34 -13.28 3.67
N GLY A 110 -11.56 -13.21 4.75
CA GLY A 110 -10.63 -12.10 4.98
C GLY A 110 -9.59 -12.50 6.02
N ASP A 111 -8.34 -12.14 5.77
CA ASP A 111 -7.24 -12.42 6.69
C ASP A 111 -6.21 -11.29 6.69
N TYR A 112 -5.40 -11.27 7.75
CA TYR A 112 -4.27 -10.37 7.93
C TYR A 112 -2.97 -11.13 7.70
N VAL A 113 -2.15 -10.60 6.80
CA VAL A 113 -0.91 -11.21 6.35
C VAL A 113 0.27 -10.37 6.81
N PRO A 114 1.01 -10.79 7.86
CA PRO A 114 2.24 -10.11 8.27
C PRO A 114 3.38 -10.46 7.28
N LEU A 115 3.95 -9.44 6.65
CA LEU A 115 5.20 -9.53 5.89
C LEU A 115 6.39 -9.00 6.68
N GLN A 116 6.15 -8.08 7.62
CA GLN A 116 7.13 -7.67 8.61
C GLN A 116 7.00 -8.54 9.86
N THR A 117 8.12 -8.80 10.53
CA THR A 117 8.19 -9.60 11.78
C THR A 117 7.57 -8.86 12.98
N SER A 118 6.56 -8.07 12.78
CA SER A 118 5.86 -7.36 13.86
C SER A 118 4.88 -8.29 14.53
N LYS A 119 5.13 -8.60 15.81
CA LYS A 119 4.34 -9.50 16.65
C LYS A 119 2.96 -8.93 17.09
N GLU A 120 2.52 -7.83 16.55
CA GLU A 120 1.20 -7.29 16.85
C GLU A 120 0.16 -7.92 15.93
N LYS A 121 -0.63 -8.84 16.49
CA LYS A 121 -1.89 -9.29 15.90
C LYS A 121 -2.86 -8.11 15.89
N ILE A 122 -2.87 -7.37 14.80
CA ILE A 122 -3.94 -6.41 14.56
C ILE A 122 -5.18 -7.24 14.23
N THR A 123 -6.20 -7.11 15.07
CA THR A 123 -7.49 -7.77 14.81
C THR A 123 -8.08 -7.16 13.55
N SER A 124 -8.27 -7.99 12.52
CA SER A 124 -8.85 -7.57 11.25
C SER A 124 -10.14 -6.76 11.49
N LYS A 125 -10.08 -5.46 11.22
CA LYS A 125 -11.28 -4.63 11.12
C LYS A 125 -11.96 -4.99 9.80
N LYS A 126 -13.30 -5.09 9.83
CA LYS A 126 -14.08 -5.29 8.60
C LYS A 126 -13.68 -4.27 7.55
N LEU A 127 -13.13 -4.75 6.44
CA LEU A 127 -12.78 -3.91 5.31
C LEU A 127 -14.01 -3.16 4.78
N PRO A 128 -13.87 -1.92 4.29
CA PRO A 128 -14.97 -1.17 3.73
C PRO A 128 -15.61 -1.91 2.55
N LYS A 129 -16.94 -1.99 2.53
CA LYS A 129 -17.70 -2.63 1.47
C LYS A 129 -17.80 -1.72 0.24
N TRP A 130 -17.59 -2.26 -0.94
CA TRP A 130 -17.87 -1.61 -2.22
C TRP A 130 -19.22 -2.11 -2.78
N THR A 131 -20.08 -1.23 -3.26
CA THR A 131 -21.48 -1.55 -3.58
C THR A 131 -21.75 -1.81 -5.07
N ASP A 132 -20.75 -1.72 -5.94
CA ASP A 132 -20.95 -1.65 -7.39
C ASP A 132 -20.43 -2.92 -8.10
N GLN A 133 -21.19 -4.00 -7.98
CA GLN A 133 -21.14 -5.19 -8.85
C GLN A 133 -19.91 -6.13 -8.77
N GLU A 134 -20.24 -7.44 -8.83
CA GLU A 134 -19.41 -8.59 -9.22
C GLU A 134 -18.36 -9.01 -8.19
N TYR A 135 -17.83 -10.21 -8.32
CA TYR A 135 -16.78 -10.76 -7.47
C TYR A 135 -15.54 -9.87 -7.47
N TYR A 136 -15.16 -9.39 -6.31
CA TYR A 136 -13.96 -8.58 -6.14
C TYR A 136 -13.22 -8.96 -4.86
N PHE A 137 -11.94 -8.63 -4.81
CA PHE A 137 -11.20 -8.65 -3.56
C PHE A 137 -10.70 -7.26 -3.20
N GLY A 138 -10.60 -6.99 -1.90
CA GLY A 138 -10.02 -5.77 -1.36
C GLY A 138 -8.67 -6.07 -0.70
N VAL A 139 -7.74 -5.13 -0.80
CA VAL A 139 -6.45 -5.17 -0.11
C VAL A 139 -6.22 -3.86 0.61
N GLN A 140 -5.92 -3.93 1.91
CA GLN A 140 -5.64 -2.78 2.75
C GLN A 140 -4.26 -2.89 3.38
N PHE A 141 -3.55 -1.77 3.45
CA PHE A 141 -2.23 -1.64 4.07
C PHE A 141 -2.33 -0.79 5.35
N PRO A 142 -2.59 -1.38 6.52
CA PRO A 142 -2.86 -0.62 7.75
C PRO A 142 -1.65 0.19 8.22
N ASN A 143 -0.42 -0.32 8.03
CA ASN A 143 0.83 0.30 8.50
C ASN A 143 1.62 1.03 7.42
N ARG A 144 0.99 1.39 6.28
CA ARG A 144 1.65 2.04 5.14
C ARG A 144 2.46 3.28 5.54
N ALA A 145 1.86 4.20 6.30
CA ALA A 145 2.52 5.45 6.66
C ALA A 145 3.79 5.22 7.50
N ALA A 146 3.73 4.30 8.46
CA ALA A 146 4.89 3.93 9.28
C ALA A 146 6.02 3.35 8.42
N HIS A 147 5.69 2.52 7.43
CA HIS A 147 6.66 1.96 6.51
C HIS A 147 7.38 3.05 5.69
N ILE A 148 6.62 3.98 5.09
CA ILE A 148 7.19 5.10 4.32
C ILE A 148 8.10 5.97 5.19
N ILE A 149 7.67 6.30 6.42
CA ILE A 149 8.47 7.09 7.37
C ILE A 149 9.76 6.37 7.74
N ASN A 150 9.72 5.06 7.98
CA ASN A 150 10.92 4.27 8.31
C ASN A 150 11.92 4.25 7.15
N GLN A 151 11.47 4.17 5.91
CA GLN A 151 12.36 4.26 4.74
C GLN A 151 13.01 5.64 4.61
N MET A 152 12.34 6.70 5.09
CA MET A 152 12.87 8.06 5.06
C MET A 152 13.75 8.41 6.27
N GLY A 153 13.82 7.55 7.29
CA GLY A 153 14.46 7.84 8.58
C GLY A 153 15.92 8.32 8.45
N ILE A 154 16.71 7.73 7.58
CA ILE A 154 18.12 8.09 7.37
C ILE A 154 18.24 9.54 6.85
N TRP A 155 17.42 9.93 5.90
CA TRP A 155 17.42 11.27 5.30
C TRP A 155 16.95 12.34 6.30
N SER A 156 15.92 12.04 7.08
CA SER A 156 15.41 12.95 8.12
C SER A 156 16.43 13.14 9.25
N PHE A 157 17.11 12.08 9.66
CA PHE A 157 18.15 12.13 10.69
C PHE A 157 19.37 12.94 10.23
N SER A 158 19.84 12.73 9.00
CA SER A 158 20.94 13.51 8.40
C SER A 158 20.64 15.00 8.35
N SER A 159 19.42 15.37 7.99
CA SER A 159 18.96 16.76 7.96
C SER A 159 18.91 17.39 9.36
N ALA A 160 18.45 16.66 10.38
CA ALA A 160 18.43 17.11 11.75
C ALA A 160 19.84 17.33 12.33
N VAL A 161 20.78 16.43 12.04
CA VAL A 161 22.19 16.55 12.44
C VAL A 161 22.82 17.79 11.81
N LEU A 162 22.56 18.05 10.54
CA LEU A 162 23.08 19.23 9.83
C LEU A 162 22.56 20.53 10.46
N LEU A 163 21.28 20.57 10.84
CA LEU A 163 20.70 21.70 11.56
C LEU A 163 21.38 21.93 12.91
N LEU A 164 21.60 20.88 13.69
CA LEU A 164 22.30 20.99 14.98
C LEU A 164 23.71 21.54 14.81
N VAL A 165 24.45 21.10 13.80
CA VAL A 165 25.80 21.61 13.50
C VAL A 165 25.75 23.10 13.19
N ILE A 166 24.77 23.57 12.39
CA ILE A 166 24.63 24.99 12.03
C ILE A 166 24.26 25.87 13.26
N ILE A 167 23.51 25.32 14.21
CA ILE A 167 23.13 26.07 15.44
C ILE A 167 24.29 26.16 16.40
N PHE A 168 25.18 25.17 16.47
CA PHE A 168 26.32 25.14 17.39
C PHE A 168 27.57 25.88 16.86
N PHE A 169 27.68 26.11 15.57
CA PHE A 169 28.77 26.90 14.94
C PHE A 169 28.31 28.26 14.51
#